data_fc8d07e882eff13c7436d28b3ca3067b
#
_entry.id   fc8d07e882eff13c7436d28b3ca3067b
#
_cell.length_a   1.000
_cell.length_b   1.000
_cell.length_c   1.000
_cell.angle_alpha   90.00
_cell.angle_beta   90.00
_cell.angle_gamma   90.00
#
_symmetry.space_group_name_H-M   'P 1'
#
loop_
_entity.id
_entity.type
_entity.pdbx_description
1 polymer ?
#
loop_
_entity_poly.entity_id
_entity_poly.type
_entity_poly.pdbx_seq_one_letter_code
_entity_poly.pdbx_strand_id
1 'polypeptide(L)'
;MDFPAPGTRTQRWTVSGNLCDPVARRIRPATVTVSNGRIAALTWDSIAHDSWILPGFVDAHVHVESSLVPPSEFARLAVPHGTVATVSDPHEIGNVLGVPGVEWMLADARRTPFKFCFGAPSCVPATPFDRAGAVIDAAAVAALLDRRDVGYLSEVMNYPGVVAGDRDLLAKISAAKARGKPVDGHAPQLRGPDLEAYVAAGITTDHECVELIEALEKLALGMRIQIREGSAARNFAALAGLVDSHPDRCMLCSDDKHPDTLVLGHIDDLVRRALDRGSDLFDVLQVACVNPVRHYRLPVGLLQLGDPADFLVVDDLKSLRIRAVIVDGDVAATDGVCHWPRLECDTPNAFAARPKAPADFEIRVADADRGRSVRVIEALDGQIVTGQAVVTPRIEGGRIVPDLAADLLLIAVVDRYADRPPAVALVRHFGLTRGAIASSVAHDSHNIVAVGATAADIARAVNLVIETRGGLSAVGDGRELILPLPIAGLMSDRPGTEVAARYAELDRFAKGLGSRLAAPFMTLAFMSLLVIPALKLGPDGLFDVAAFRPVSLFTD
;
A
#
# COMPACT_ATOMS: atom_id res chain seq x y z
N MET A 1 30.49 17.36 7.96
CA MET A 1 29.50 18.30 8.54
C MET A 1 29.10 17.80 9.90
N ASP A 2 29.14 18.65 10.89
CA ASP A 2 28.65 18.31 12.22
C ASP A 2 27.19 18.78 12.32
N PHE A 3 26.25 17.87 12.37
CA PHE A 3 24.85 18.18 12.63
C PHE A 3 24.62 18.33 14.13
N PRO A 4 23.65 19.16 14.56
CA PRO A 4 23.29 19.23 15.95
C PRO A 4 22.77 17.86 16.45
N ALA A 5 22.87 17.64 17.77
CA ALA A 5 22.30 16.42 18.36
C ALA A 5 20.79 16.35 18.11
N PRO A 6 20.21 15.16 17.96
CA PRO A 6 18.74 14.99 17.85
C PRO A 6 18.02 15.62 19.04
N GLY A 7 16.78 16.10 18.81
CA GLY A 7 15.97 16.77 19.83
C GLY A 7 16.28 18.27 20.01
N THR A 8 16.97 18.89 19.06
CA THR A 8 17.41 20.30 19.12
C THR A 8 16.52 21.28 18.34
N ARG A 9 15.25 20.92 18.12
CA ARG A 9 14.28 21.69 17.30
C ARG A 9 14.23 23.20 17.63
N THR A 10 14.44 23.56 18.89
CA THR A 10 14.40 24.96 19.35
C THR A 10 15.72 25.70 19.21
N GLN A 11 16.80 25.01 18.90
CA GLN A 11 18.12 25.64 18.75
C GLN A 11 18.25 26.32 17.38
N ARG A 12 19.17 27.30 17.32
CA ARG A 12 19.58 27.92 16.06
C ARG A 12 20.88 27.26 15.59
N TRP A 13 20.86 26.76 14.37
CA TRP A 13 22.01 26.11 13.75
C TRP A 13 22.05 26.37 12.24
N THR A 14 23.13 26.01 11.59
CA THR A 14 23.34 26.26 10.17
C THR A 14 23.87 25.01 9.47
N VAL A 15 23.53 24.88 8.19
CA VAL A 15 24.11 23.90 7.28
C VAL A 15 24.38 24.56 5.93
N SER A 16 25.54 24.26 5.34
CA SER A 16 25.92 24.79 4.03
C SER A 16 25.91 23.69 2.98
N GLY A 17 25.48 24.03 1.76
CA GLY A 17 25.41 23.09 0.64
C GLY A 17 24.99 23.79 -0.65
N ASN A 18 25.02 23.07 -1.76
CA ASN A 18 24.42 23.51 -3.01
C ASN A 18 22.91 23.33 -2.90
N LEU A 19 22.19 24.41 -2.58
CA LEU A 19 20.74 24.37 -2.37
C LEU A 19 20.01 24.23 -3.70
N CYS A 20 19.22 23.17 -3.83
CA CYS A 20 18.33 22.91 -4.96
C CYS A 20 16.95 23.48 -4.65
N ASP A 21 16.69 24.72 -5.04
CA ASP A 21 15.41 25.40 -4.85
C ASP A 21 14.37 24.85 -5.86
N PRO A 22 13.40 24.02 -5.44
CA PRO A 22 12.45 23.38 -6.37
C PRO A 22 11.41 24.36 -6.91
N VAL A 23 11.18 25.48 -6.20
CA VAL A 23 10.19 26.50 -6.58
C VAL A 23 10.76 27.43 -7.63
N ALA A 24 11.99 27.91 -7.41
CA ALA A 24 12.68 28.78 -8.37
C ALA A 24 13.43 28.01 -9.47
N ARG A 25 13.47 26.66 -9.39
CA ARG A 25 14.15 25.74 -10.33
C ARG A 25 15.61 26.15 -10.57
N ARG A 26 16.37 26.32 -9.50
CA ARG A 26 17.77 26.76 -9.57
C ARG A 26 18.60 26.13 -8.45
N ILE A 27 19.89 25.98 -8.72
CA ILE A 27 20.90 25.55 -7.77
C ILE A 27 21.77 26.73 -7.42
N ARG A 28 22.01 26.97 -6.13
CA ARG A 28 22.93 28.00 -5.63
C ARG A 28 23.60 27.51 -4.35
N PRO A 29 24.94 27.76 -4.23
CA PRO A 29 25.58 27.56 -2.95
C PRO A 29 24.96 28.46 -1.88
N ALA A 30 24.63 27.86 -0.73
CA ALA A 30 23.95 28.58 0.34
C ALA A 30 24.24 27.98 1.71
N THR A 31 24.19 28.85 2.70
CA THR A 31 24.09 28.48 4.11
C THR A 31 22.65 28.67 4.59
N VAL A 32 22.00 27.58 4.95
CA VAL A 32 20.65 27.55 5.52
C VAL A 32 20.74 27.71 7.02
N THR A 33 20.08 28.72 7.56
CA THR A 33 19.92 28.89 9.02
C THR A 33 18.57 28.34 9.45
N VAL A 34 18.59 27.37 10.33
CA VAL A 34 17.39 26.81 10.98
C VAL A 34 17.22 27.42 12.37
N SER A 35 16.00 27.79 12.72
CA SER A 35 15.63 28.26 14.07
C SER A 35 14.17 27.96 14.34
N ASN A 36 13.88 27.42 15.52
CA ASN A 36 12.51 27.06 15.94
C ASN A 36 11.76 26.20 14.90
N GLY A 37 12.44 25.21 14.34
CA GLY A 37 11.87 24.28 13.37
C GLY A 37 11.66 24.84 11.97
N ARG A 38 12.13 26.06 11.67
CA ARG A 38 11.90 26.75 10.39
C ARG A 38 13.18 27.25 9.77
N ILE A 39 13.13 27.46 8.45
CA ILE A 39 14.20 28.14 7.71
C ILE A 39 14.15 29.65 8.05
N ALA A 40 15.05 30.07 8.92
CA ALA A 40 15.09 31.44 9.42
C ALA A 40 15.89 32.41 8.52
N ALA A 41 16.88 31.88 7.76
CA ALA A 41 17.62 32.65 6.77
C ALA A 41 18.21 31.73 5.69
N LEU A 42 18.39 32.28 4.51
CA LEU A 42 19.15 31.73 3.40
C LEU A 42 20.25 32.73 3.03
N THR A 43 21.49 32.38 3.31
CA THR A 43 22.68 33.20 2.94
C THR A 43 23.31 32.57 1.73
N TRP A 44 23.51 33.35 0.66
CA TRP A 44 24.10 32.86 -0.58
C TRP A 44 25.62 32.92 -0.50
N ASP A 45 26.25 31.80 -0.80
CA ASP A 45 27.68 31.68 -0.77
C ASP A 45 28.29 31.91 -2.17
N SER A 46 29.55 32.34 -2.24
CA SER A 46 30.26 32.58 -3.50
C SER A 46 30.97 31.34 -4.04
N ILE A 47 31.09 30.29 -3.22
CA ILE A 47 31.84 29.07 -3.53
C ILE A 47 30.88 27.87 -3.42
N ALA A 48 30.97 26.97 -4.39
CA ALA A 48 30.22 25.71 -4.35
C ALA A 48 30.66 24.81 -3.17
N HIS A 49 29.76 24.02 -2.68
CA HIS A 49 29.97 23.05 -1.58
C HIS A 49 30.08 21.62 -2.12
N ASP A 50 30.67 20.72 -1.33
CA ASP A 50 30.78 19.29 -1.66
C ASP A 50 29.46 18.50 -1.42
N SER A 51 28.48 19.14 -0.81
CA SER A 51 27.17 18.54 -0.48
C SER A 51 26.01 19.32 -1.11
N TRP A 52 24.87 18.68 -1.17
CA TRP A 52 23.64 19.22 -1.75
C TRP A 52 22.52 19.24 -0.71
N ILE A 53 21.67 20.26 -0.80
CA ILE A 53 20.47 20.40 0.04
C ILE A 53 19.25 20.29 -0.86
N LEU A 54 18.45 19.25 -0.65
CA LEU A 54 17.21 18.95 -1.38
C LEU A 54 16.01 19.11 -0.46
N PRO A 55 14.79 19.44 -0.96
CA PRO A 55 13.57 19.33 -0.17
C PRO A 55 13.36 17.88 0.26
N GLY A 56 12.67 17.66 1.39
CA GLY A 56 12.27 16.33 1.83
C GLY A 56 11.29 15.68 0.85
N PHE A 57 11.45 14.39 0.61
CA PHE A 57 10.55 13.63 -0.28
C PHE A 57 9.20 13.37 0.38
N VAL A 58 8.17 13.26 -0.44
CA VAL A 58 6.79 12.95 -0.01
C VAL A 58 6.30 11.72 -0.76
N ASP A 59 5.81 10.75 -0.02
CA ASP A 59 5.06 9.64 -0.60
C ASP A 59 3.59 10.07 -0.79
N ALA A 60 3.16 10.15 -2.04
CA ALA A 60 1.87 10.73 -2.39
C ALA A 60 0.69 9.77 -2.25
N HIS A 61 0.93 8.49 -1.97
CA HIS A 61 -0.10 7.50 -1.66
C HIS A 61 0.53 6.25 -1.06
N VAL A 62 0.10 5.86 0.14
CA VAL A 62 0.59 4.67 0.84
C VAL A 62 -0.46 4.08 1.78
N HIS A 63 -0.53 2.75 1.81
CA HIS A 63 -1.16 2.00 2.90
C HIS A 63 -0.07 1.64 3.91
N VAL A 64 -0.03 2.38 5.03
CA VAL A 64 0.98 2.16 6.08
C VAL A 64 0.92 0.72 6.60
N GLU A 65 -0.28 0.16 6.67
CA GLU A 65 -0.56 -1.22 7.10
C GLU A 65 0.19 -2.27 6.26
N SER A 66 0.37 -2.02 4.97
CA SER A 66 1.11 -2.91 4.06
C SER A 66 2.60 -3.02 4.40
N SER A 67 3.15 -2.06 5.15
CA SER A 67 4.49 -2.16 5.73
C SER A 67 4.56 -3.12 6.92
N LEU A 68 3.42 -3.67 7.35
CA LEU A 68 3.25 -4.58 8.48
C LEU A 68 3.69 -3.99 9.84
N VAL A 69 3.83 -2.65 9.94
CA VAL A 69 4.17 -1.94 11.18
C VAL A 69 3.30 -0.70 11.39
N PRO A 70 3.11 -0.24 12.64
CA PRO A 70 2.31 0.95 12.92
C PRO A 70 2.94 2.23 12.37
N PRO A 71 2.17 3.34 12.24
CA PRO A 71 2.66 4.60 11.68
C PRO A 71 3.96 5.10 12.33
N SER A 72 4.09 5.02 13.64
CA SER A 72 5.29 5.46 14.35
C SER A 72 6.54 4.66 13.98
N GLU A 73 6.40 3.37 13.68
CA GLU A 73 7.52 2.52 13.27
C GLU A 73 7.74 2.62 11.74
N PHE A 74 6.68 2.78 10.93
CA PHE A 74 6.81 3.12 9.52
C PHE A 74 7.65 4.39 9.31
N ALA A 75 7.37 5.44 10.09
CA ALA A 75 8.13 6.68 10.04
C ALA A 75 9.64 6.46 10.28
N ARG A 76 9.98 5.55 11.20
CA ARG A 76 11.37 5.19 11.51
C ARG A 76 12.05 4.43 10.37
N LEU A 77 11.31 3.68 9.58
CA LEU A 77 11.83 2.98 8.40
C LEU A 77 11.93 3.91 7.18
N ALA A 78 10.99 4.84 7.02
CA ALA A 78 10.89 5.71 5.85
C ALA A 78 11.84 6.92 5.90
N VAL A 79 12.03 7.51 7.10
CA VAL A 79 12.82 8.75 7.22
C VAL A 79 14.29 8.59 6.84
N PRO A 80 14.99 7.47 7.06
CA PRO A 80 16.37 7.31 6.57
C PRO A 80 16.51 7.40 5.04
N HIS A 81 15.41 7.15 4.32
CA HIS A 81 15.31 7.26 2.86
C HIS A 81 14.87 8.66 2.39
N GLY A 82 14.92 9.66 3.27
CA GLY A 82 14.60 11.05 2.91
C GLY A 82 13.13 11.37 2.81
N THR A 83 12.22 10.44 3.09
CA THR A 83 10.79 10.72 3.13
C THR A 83 10.45 11.42 4.44
N VAL A 84 9.84 12.61 4.35
CA VAL A 84 9.47 13.45 5.50
C VAL A 84 7.97 13.48 5.74
N ALA A 85 7.19 13.07 4.74
CA ALA A 85 5.73 13.04 4.82
C ALA A 85 5.14 11.96 3.93
N THR A 86 3.90 11.54 4.27
CA THR A 86 3.09 10.63 3.45
C THR A 86 1.65 11.11 3.35
N VAL A 87 1.00 10.76 2.24
CA VAL A 87 -0.45 10.78 2.05
C VAL A 87 -0.93 9.35 2.25
N SER A 88 -1.58 9.08 3.38
CA SER A 88 -1.83 7.72 3.87
C SER A 88 -3.32 7.39 3.88
N ASP A 89 -3.69 6.27 3.28
CA ASP A 89 -5.04 5.76 3.29
C ASP A 89 -5.20 4.64 4.34
N PRO A 90 -5.96 4.85 5.42
CA PRO A 90 -6.11 3.88 6.49
C PRO A 90 -7.35 2.97 6.30
N HIS A 91 -7.75 2.67 5.05
CA HIS A 91 -8.93 1.86 4.82
C HIS A 91 -8.72 0.39 5.21
N GLU A 92 -7.49 -0.09 5.23
CA GLU A 92 -7.15 -1.45 5.60
C GLU A 92 -7.56 -1.74 7.06
N ILE A 93 -7.07 -0.96 8.00
CA ILE A 93 -7.50 -1.07 9.41
C ILE A 93 -8.97 -0.64 9.56
N GLY A 94 -9.45 0.26 8.69
CA GLY A 94 -10.84 0.66 8.61
C GLY A 94 -11.77 -0.53 8.33
N ASN A 95 -11.38 -1.45 7.44
CA ASN A 95 -12.12 -2.67 7.15
C ASN A 95 -12.18 -3.63 8.34
N VAL A 96 -11.17 -3.62 9.22
CA VAL A 96 -11.13 -4.50 10.40
C VAL A 96 -11.84 -3.92 11.60
N LEU A 97 -11.60 -2.63 11.91
CA LEU A 97 -12.01 -1.98 13.16
C LEU A 97 -12.94 -0.77 12.96
N GLY A 98 -13.24 -0.39 11.72
CA GLY A 98 -14.05 0.78 11.42
C GLY A 98 -13.36 2.10 11.79
N VAL A 99 -14.18 3.10 12.11
CA VAL A 99 -13.69 4.42 12.55
C VAL A 99 -12.70 4.33 13.73
N PRO A 100 -12.90 3.49 14.76
CA PRO A 100 -11.90 3.31 15.83
C PRO A 100 -10.51 2.88 15.31
N GLY A 101 -10.44 2.08 14.24
CA GLY A 101 -9.17 1.71 13.60
C GLY A 101 -8.47 2.91 12.96
N VAL A 102 -9.22 3.70 12.21
CA VAL A 102 -8.71 4.97 11.62
C VAL A 102 -8.21 5.91 12.72
N GLU A 103 -8.97 6.06 13.81
CA GLU A 103 -8.58 6.91 14.95
C GLU A 103 -7.33 6.41 15.65
N TRP A 104 -7.13 5.09 15.72
CA TRP A 104 -5.92 4.49 16.26
C TRP A 104 -4.69 4.83 15.40
N MET A 105 -4.79 4.75 14.06
CA MET A 105 -3.72 5.17 13.15
C MET A 105 -3.36 6.65 13.32
N LEU A 106 -4.37 7.51 13.39
CA LEU A 106 -4.19 8.94 13.66
C LEU A 106 -3.52 9.20 15.02
N ALA A 107 -3.88 8.42 16.04
CA ALA A 107 -3.33 8.57 17.39
C ALA A 107 -1.86 8.15 17.45
N ASP A 108 -1.49 7.01 16.82
CA ASP A 108 -0.11 6.55 16.79
C ASP A 108 0.77 7.49 15.96
N ALA A 109 0.29 7.95 14.80
CA ALA A 109 0.98 8.90 13.94
C ALA A 109 1.35 10.22 14.64
N ARG A 110 0.48 10.75 15.51
CA ARG A 110 0.76 11.99 16.26
C ARG A 110 1.90 11.86 17.27
N ARG A 111 2.35 10.66 17.57
CA ARG A 111 3.42 10.39 18.54
C ARG A 111 4.82 10.52 17.93
N THR A 112 4.90 10.71 16.61
CA THR A 112 6.15 10.89 15.86
C THR A 112 6.17 12.27 15.17
N PRO A 113 7.36 12.89 14.99
CA PRO A 113 7.47 14.13 14.22
C PRO A 113 7.23 13.97 12.70
N PHE A 114 7.16 12.75 12.18
CA PHE A 114 6.88 12.47 10.78
C PHE A 114 5.49 12.99 10.38
N LYS A 115 5.36 13.50 9.16
CA LYS A 115 4.15 14.19 8.73
C LYS A 115 3.21 13.26 7.96
N PHE A 116 2.21 12.73 8.65
CA PHE A 116 1.16 11.93 8.03
C PHE A 116 -0.04 12.81 7.62
N CYS A 117 -0.49 12.66 6.38
CA CYS A 117 -1.78 13.17 5.90
C CYS A 117 -2.71 11.98 5.69
N PHE A 118 -3.51 11.64 6.69
CA PHE A 118 -4.49 10.56 6.55
C PHE A 118 -5.75 11.02 5.81
N GLY A 119 -6.31 10.11 5.01
CA GLY A 119 -7.60 10.25 4.38
C GLY A 119 -8.75 9.66 5.22
N ALA A 120 -9.98 10.02 4.86
CA ALA A 120 -11.17 9.32 5.32
C ALA A 120 -11.46 8.16 4.35
N PRO A 121 -11.54 6.90 4.82
CA PRO A 121 -11.80 5.76 3.94
C PRO A 121 -13.11 5.88 3.18
N SER A 122 -13.06 5.76 1.85
CA SER A 122 -14.23 5.92 0.98
C SER A 122 -15.06 4.64 0.85
N CYS A 123 -14.38 3.48 0.82
CA CYS A 123 -14.95 2.18 0.46
C CYS A 123 -14.66 1.15 1.55
N VAL A 124 -15.42 1.18 2.64
CA VAL A 124 -15.35 0.20 3.73
C VAL A 124 -16.74 -0.34 4.02
N PRO A 125 -17.03 -1.59 3.62
CA PRO A 125 -16.22 -2.47 2.77
C PRO A 125 -16.16 -1.99 1.30
N ALA A 126 -15.26 -2.60 0.52
CA ALA A 126 -15.09 -2.27 -0.91
C ALA A 126 -16.34 -2.56 -1.73
N THR A 127 -17.05 -3.66 -1.44
CA THR A 127 -18.32 -4.04 -2.06
C THR A 127 -19.32 -4.52 -1.01
N PRO A 128 -20.64 -4.52 -1.33
CA PRO A 128 -21.66 -5.11 -0.45
C PRO A 128 -21.57 -6.65 -0.35
N PHE A 129 -20.73 -7.30 -1.16
CA PHE A 129 -20.48 -8.74 -1.13
C PHE A 129 -19.31 -9.13 -0.22
N ASP A 130 -18.55 -8.15 0.27
CA ASP A 130 -17.46 -8.36 1.20
C ASP A 130 -17.98 -8.53 2.63
N ARG A 131 -17.27 -9.40 3.39
CA ARG A 131 -17.47 -9.54 4.83
C ARG A 131 -16.29 -8.88 5.54
N ALA A 132 -16.44 -7.62 5.86
CA ALA A 132 -15.48 -6.85 6.64
C ALA A 132 -15.86 -6.81 8.13
N GLY A 133 -14.94 -6.37 8.97
CA GLY A 133 -15.18 -6.18 10.40
C GLY A 133 -16.05 -4.98 10.72
N ALA A 134 -16.16 -4.02 9.79
CA ALA A 134 -16.94 -2.79 9.98
C ALA A 134 -17.47 -2.23 8.66
N VAL A 135 -18.36 -1.24 8.79
CA VAL A 135 -18.86 -0.40 7.69
C VAL A 135 -18.63 1.05 8.05
N ILE A 136 -18.07 1.83 7.10
CA ILE A 136 -17.90 3.28 7.22
C ILE A 136 -18.80 3.96 6.18
N ASP A 137 -19.96 4.42 6.62
CA ASP A 137 -20.97 5.06 5.78
C ASP A 137 -20.67 6.54 5.50
N ALA A 138 -21.52 7.20 4.71
CA ALA A 138 -21.33 8.61 4.35
C ALA A 138 -21.37 9.55 5.56
N ALA A 139 -22.12 9.23 6.61
CA ALA A 139 -22.16 10.05 7.82
C ALA A 139 -20.85 9.95 8.62
N ALA A 140 -20.30 8.75 8.76
CA ALA A 140 -19.01 8.51 9.39
C ALA A 140 -17.86 9.17 8.60
N VAL A 141 -17.86 9.06 7.27
CA VAL A 141 -16.89 9.74 6.40
C VAL A 141 -16.98 11.27 6.56
N ALA A 142 -18.19 11.84 6.58
CA ALA A 142 -18.38 13.26 6.79
C ALA A 142 -17.80 13.72 8.15
N ALA A 143 -18.03 12.94 9.22
CA ALA A 143 -17.47 13.22 10.54
C ALA A 143 -15.93 13.13 10.57
N LEU A 144 -15.33 12.13 9.89
CA LEU A 144 -13.89 12.04 9.73
C LEU A 144 -13.33 13.25 8.95
N LEU A 145 -14.00 13.66 7.87
CA LEU A 145 -13.59 14.80 7.07
C LEU A 145 -13.72 16.15 7.81
N ASP A 146 -14.51 16.26 8.88
CA ASP A 146 -14.56 17.45 9.73
C ASP A 146 -13.32 17.61 10.60
N ARG A 147 -12.54 16.56 10.79
CA ARG A 147 -11.31 16.59 11.59
C ARG A 147 -10.21 17.36 10.83
N ARG A 148 -9.36 18.05 11.59
CA ARG A 148 -8.21 18.79 11.03
C ARG A 148 -7.05 17.89 10.62
N ASP A 149 -6.95 16.71 11.22
CA ASP A 149 -5.92 15.71 10.97
C ASP A 149 -6.30 14.66 9.92
N VAL A 150 -7.44 14.84 9.25
CA VAL A 150 -7.87 14.09 8.06
C VAL A 150 -7.84 15.05 6.87
N GLY A 151 -6.96 14.80 5.90
CA GLY A 151 -6.63 15.75 4.85
C GLY A 151 -7.47 15.63 3.57
N TYR A 152 -8.01 14.45 3.27
CA TYR A 152 -8.65 14.15 1.99
C TYR A 152 -9.65 12.99 2.11
N LEU A 153 -10.40 12.70 1.06
CA LEU A 153 -11.15 11.45 0.91
C LEU A 153 -10.23 10.45 0.23
N SER A 154 -9.98 9.32 0.91
CA SER A 154 -9.12 8.25 0.40
C SER A 154 -9.66 7.65 -0.89
N GLU A 155 -8.85 6.85 -1.54
CA GLU A 155 -9.13 6.29 -2.86
C GLU A 155 -10.55 5.72 -3.01
N VAL A 156 -11.23 6.19 -4.07
CA VAL A 156 -12.58 5.74 -4.43
C VAL A 156 -12.45 4.54 -5.36
N MET A 157 -12.17 3.36 -4.77
CA MET A 157 -11.89 2.13 -5.53
C MET A 157 -13.14 1.49 -6.13
N ASN A 158 -14.32 1.70 -5.57
CA ASN A 158 -15.58 1.24 -6.15
C ASN A 158 -16.02 2.17 -7.30
N TYR A 159 -15.15 2.29 -8.33
CA TYR A 159 -15.48 3.08 -9.51
C TYR A 159 -16.75 2.58 -10.23
N PRO A 160 -17.07 1.25 -10.30
CA PRO A 160 -18.34 0.81 -10.87
C PRO A 160 -19.55 1.42 -10.15
N GLY A 161 -19.49 1.52 -8.82
CA GLY A 161 -20.54 2.16 -8.03
C GLY A 161 -20.68 3.65 -8.33
N VAL A 162 -19.56 4.38 -8.51
CA VAL A 162 -19.59 5.79 -8.90
C VAL A 162 -20.26 5.97 -10.28
N VAL A 163 -19.86 5.18 -11.26
CA VAL A 163 -20.43 5.22 -12.63
C VAL A 163 -21.92 4.86 -12.62
N ALA A 164 -22.32 3.88 -11.80
CA ALA A 164 -23.72 3.49 -11.62
C ALA A 164 -24.54 4.47 -10.76
N GLY A 165 -23.93 5.51 -10.20
CA GLY A 165 -24.63 6.52 -9.40
C GLY A 165 -24.95 6.09 -7.96
N ASP A 166 -24.11 5.29 -7.34
CA ASP A 166 -24.27 4.87 -5.94
C ASP A 166 -24.38 6.09 -5.02
N ARG A 167 -25.47 6.15 -4.25
CA ARG A 167 -25.83 7.32 -3.45
C ARG A 167 -24.89 7.53 -2.26
N ASP A 168 -24.43 6.47 -1.62
CA ASP A 168 -23.52 6.55 -0.46
C ASP A 168 -22.14 7.06 -0.92
N LEU A 169 -21.60 6.48 -2.00
CA LEU A 169 -20.32 6.92 -2.58
C LEU A 169 -20.38 8.39 -3.03
N LEU A 170 -21.42 8.78 -3.75
CA LEU A 170 -21.59 10.17 -4.20
C LEU A 170 -21.77 11.14 -3.03
N ALA A 171 -22.40 10.72 -1.94
CA ALA A 171 -22.50 11.52 -0.71
C ALA A 171 -21.13 11.71 -0.03
N LYS A 172 -20.29 10.67 0.03
CA LYS A 172 -18.90 10.73 0.54
C LYS A 172 -18.05 11.70 -0.28
N ILE A 173 -18.08 11.58 -1.61
CA ILE A 173 -17.37 12.48 -2.53
C ILE A 173 -17.86 13.94 -2.34
N SER A 174 -19.18 14.15 -2.26
CA SER A 174 -19.77 15.47 -2.04
C SER A 174 -19.36 16.07 -0.71
N ALA A 175 -19.24 15.25 0.34
CA ALA A 175 -18.79 15.68 1.67
C ALA A 175 -17.35 16.21 1.64
N ALA A 176 -16.44 15.56 0.91
CA ALA A 176 -15.05 16.01 0.73
C ALA A 176 -15.00 17.32 -0.07
N LYS A 177 -15.73 17.39 -1.19
CA LYS A 177 -15.81 18.60 -2.04
C LYS A 177 -16.34 19.81 -1.28
N ALA A 178 -17.38 19.64 -0.47
CA ALA A 178 -17.95 20.71 0.35
C ALA A 178 -16.95 21.28 1.38
N ARG A 179 -15.94 20.49 1.77
CA ARG A 179 -14.86 20.89 2.69
C ARG A 179 -13.58 21.34 1.96
N GLY A 180 -13.61 21.39 0.63
CA GLY A 180 -12.46 21.73 -0.20
C GLY A 180 -11.29 20.75 -0.05
N LYS A 181 -11.57 19.48 0.31
CA LYS A 181 -10.58 18.41 0.45
C LYS A 181 -10.48 17.63 -0.86
N PRO A 182 -9.27 17.21 -1.27
CA PRO A 182 -9.08 16.33 -2.43
C PRO A 182 -9.85 15.03 -2.31
N VAL A 183 -10.13 14.40 -3.45
CA VAL A 183 -10.72 13.07 -3.56
C VAL A 183 -9.77 12.23 -4.39
N ASP A 184 -9.20 11.20 -3.82
CA ASP A 184 -8.31 10.30 -4.52
C ASP A 184 -9.07 9.17 -5.22
N GLY A 185 -8.48 8.67 -6.29
CA GLY A 185 -9.05 7.64 -7.12
C GLY A 185 -8.21 6.37 -7.18
N HIS A 186 -8.90 5.29 -7.54
CA HIS A 186 -8.37 3.96 -7.79
C HIS A 186 -9.24 3.32 -8.87
N ALA A 187 -8.80 3.40 -10.11
CA ALA A 187 -9.63 2.99 -11.24
C ALA A 187 -8.79 2.32 -12.35
N PRO A 188 -8.30 1.08 -12.10
CA PRO A 188 -7.49 0.35 -13.06
C PRO A 188 -8.26 0.10 -14.36
N GLN A 189 -7.62 0.42 -15.51
CA GLN A 189 -8.14 0.21 -16.85
C GLN A 189 -9.45 0.98 -17.18
N LEU A 190 -9.88 1.90 -16.32
CA LEU A 190 -11.08 2.71 -16.55
C LEU A 190 -10.80 3.76 -17.63
N ARG A 191 -11.61 3.78 -18.70
CA ARG A 191 -11.44 4.64 -19.87
C ARG A 191 -12.79 5.07 -20.47
N GLY A 192 -12.74 6.02 -21.40
CA GLY A 192 -13.91 6.48 -22.16
C GLY A 192 -15.00 7.11 -21.32
N PRO A 193 -16.29 6.94 -21.66
CA PRO A 193 -17.42 7.60 -20.99
C PRO A 193 -17.50 7.29 -19.49
N ASP A 194 -17.12 6.09 -19.06
CA ASP A 194 -17.13 5.71 -17.65
C ASP A 194 -16.04 6.48 -16.86
N LEU A 195 -14.87 6.70 -17.48
CA LEU A 195 -13.84 7.55 -16.90
C LEU A 195 -14.31 9.01 -16.81
N GLU A 196 -14.98 9.52 -17.85
CA GLU A 196 -15.55 10.87 -17.81
C GLU A 196 -16.55 11.04 -16.65
N ALA A 197 -17.41 10.04 -16.44
CA ALA A 197 -18.37 10.03 -15.32
C ALA A 197 -17.66 10.02 -13.96
N TYR A 198 -16.60 9.20 -13.82
CA TYR A 198 -15.80 9.11 -12.62
C TYR A 198 -15.10 10.42 -12.27
N VAL A 199 -14.46 11.05 -13.25
CA VAL A 199 -13.83 12.37 -13.08
C VAL A 199 -14.86 13.47 -12.78
N ALA A 200 -16.02 13.46 -13.46
CA ALA A 200 -17.08 14.43 -13.23
C ALA A 200 -17.66 14.37 -11.81
N ALA A 201 -17.63 13.20 -11.16
CA ALA A 201 -18.01 13.07 -9.75
C ALA A 201 -17.08 13.88 -8.83
N GLY A 202 -15.81 14.09 -9.23
CA GLY A 202 -14.87 14.97 -8.53
C GLY A 202 -13.58 14.29 -8.07
N ILE A 203 -13.28 13.10 -8.59
CA ILE A 203 -12.03 12.39 -8.32
C ILE A 203 -10.88 13.11 -9.02
N THR A 204 -9.73 13.25 -8.34
CA THR A 204 -8.64 14.14 -8.77
C THR A 204 -7.33 13.45 -9.07
N THR A 205 -7.15 12.19 -8.63
CA THR A 205 -5.91 11.41 -8.78
C THR A 205 -6.19 10.00 -9.24
N ASP A 206 -5.16 9.29 -9.72
CA ASP A 206 -5.18 7.84 -9.95
C ASP A 206 -3.75 7.29 -9.90
N HIS A 207 -3.56 6.14 -9.26
CA HIS A 207 -2.27 5.42 -9.15
C HIS A 207 -2.29 4.06 -9.86
N GLU A 208 -3.44 3.66 -10.44
CA GLU A 208 -3.68 2.33 -10.99
C GLU A 208 -3.34 2.17 -12.47
N CYS A 209 -2.94 3.26 -13.15
CA CYS A 209 -2.57 3.17 -14.56
C CYS A 209 -1.40 2.21 -14.77
N VAL A 210 -1.59 1.19 -15.61
CA VAL A 210 -0.52 0.24 -16.00
C VAL A 210 0.05 0.53 -17.38
N GLU A 211 -0.64 1.36 -18.18
CA GLU A 211 -0.24 1.73 -19.54
C GLU A 211 -0.21 3.26 -19.71
N LEU A 212 0.74 3.73 -20.51
CA LEU A 212 0.91 5.15 -20.79
C LEU A 212 -0.35 5.78 -21.41
N ILE A 213 -1.03 5.06 -22.30
CA ILE A 213 -2.22 5.60 -22.97
C ILE A 213 -3.40 5.82 -22.01
N GLU A 214 -3.55 4.95 -21.02
CA GLU A 214 -4.53 5.13 -19.94
C GLU A 214 -4.21 6.38 -19.12
N ALA A 215 -2.94 6.54 -18.72
CA ALA A 215 -2.49 7.69 -17.94
C ALA A 215 -2.69 9.02 -18.71
N LEU A 216 -2.40 9.05 -20.01
CA LEU A 216 -2.59 10.23 -20.85
C LEU A 216 -4.07 10.61 -20.97
N GLU A 217 -4.99 9.64 -21.06
CA GLU A 217 -6.42 9.92 -21.10
C GLU A 217 -6.92 10.51 -19.78
N LYS A 218 -6.50 9.99 -18.64
CA LYS A 218 -6.79 10.53 -17.31
C LYS A 218 -6.21 11.95 -17.11
N LEU A 219 -4.98 12.19 -17.55
CA LEU A 219 -4.35 13.50 -17.56
C LEU A 219 -5.12 14.52 -18.41
N ALA A 220 -5.61 14.12 -19.60
CA ALA A 220 -6.40 14.97 -20.48
C ALA A 220 -7.73 15.41 -19.84
N LEU A 221 -8.33 14.58 -19.01
CA LEU A 221 -9.54 14.91 -18.24
C LEU A 221 -9.27 15.70 -16.95
N GLY A 222 -8.01 16.01 -16.66
CA GLY A 222 -7.65 16.87 -15.54
C GLY A 222 -7.19 16.14 -14.28
N MET A 223 -7.14 14.83 -14.26
CA MET A 223 -6.59 14.06 -13.14
C MET A 223 -5.07 14.25 -13.00
N ARG A 224 -4.54 13.88 -11.85
CA ARG A 224 -3.10 13.71 -11.60
C ARG A 224 -2.77 12.23 -11.55
N ILE A 225 -1.58 11.88 -12.02
CA ILE A 225 -1.11 10.49 -11.98
C ILE A 225 -0.08 10.32 -10.87
N GLN A 226 -0.33 9.35 -10.01
CA GLN A 226 0.62 8.92 -9.00
C GLN A 226 1.38 7.71 -9.54
N ILE A 227 2.67 7.91 -9.83
CA ILE A 227 3.56 6.87 -10.36
C ILE A 227 4.05 6.06 -9.18
N ARG A 228 3.68 4.76 -9.15
CA ARG A 228 3.90 3.91 -7.99
C ARG A 228 4.94 2.82 -8.18
N GLU A 229 5.55 2.43 -7.06
CA GLU A 229 6.45 1.28 -6.97
C GLU A 229 6.21 0.53 -5.67
N GLY A 230 5.12 -0.21 -5.63
CA GLY A 230 4.76 -1.12 -4.54
C GLY A 230 5.58 -2.42 -4.55
N SER A 231 5.31 -3.31 -3.64
CA SER A 231 5.97 -4.63 -3.61
C SER A 231 5.48 -5.56 -4.72
N ALA A 232 4.22 -5.44 -5.15
CA ALA A 232 3.66 -6.17 -6.30
C ALA A 232 3.30 -5.22 -7.44
N ALA A 233 2.39 -4.30 -7.22
CA ALA A 233 1.91 -3.39 -8.25
C ALA A 233 2.93 -2.27 -8.54
N ARG A 234 3.45 -2.26 -9.77
CA ARG A 234 4.55 -1.38 -10.19
C ARG A 234 4.27 -0.82 -11.57
N ASN A 235 4.24 0.51 -11.67
CA ASN A 235 4.02 1.16 -12.96
C ASN A 235 5.11 2.18 -13.35
N PHE A 236 6.14 2.36 -12.51
CA PHE A 236 7.21 3.31 -12.78
C PHE A 236 7.87 3.08 -14.16
N ALA A 237 8.16 1.83 -14.52
CA ALA A 237 8.80 1.53 -15.81
C ALA A 237 7.95 1.98 -17.01
N ALA A 238 6.62 1.84 -16.92
CA ALA A 238 5.69 2.24 -17.97
C ALA A 238 5.44 3.75 -18.01
N LEU A 239 5.44 4.42 -16.86
CA LEU A 239 4.97 5.80 -16.70
C LEU A 239 6.07 6.82 -16.42
N ALA A 240 7.32 6.40 -16.19
CA ALA A 240 8.41 7.31 -15.83
C ALA A 240 8.65 8.44 -16.86
N GLY A 241 8.28 8.25 -18.14
CA GLY A 241 8.34 9.32 -19.15
C GLY A 241 7.37 10.48 -18.88
N LEU A 242 6.36 10.29 -18.01
CA LEU A 242 5.47 11.37 -17.58
C LEU A 242 6.17 12.39 -16.67
N VAL A 243 7.24 11.99 -15.99
CA VAL A 243 8.06 12.92 -15.19
C VAL A 243 8.63 14.04 -16.08
N ASP A 244 9.01 13.70 -17.31
CA ASP A 244 9.58 14.65 -18.26
C ASP A 244 8.52 15.43 -19.04
N SER A 245 7.42 14.75 -19.42
CA SER A 245 6.40 15.33 -20.29
C SER A 245 5.25 16.04 -19.55
N HIS A 246 4.96 15.63 -18.31
CA HIS A 246 3.84 16.16 -17.49
C HIS A 246 4.27 16.36 -16.01
N PRO A 247 5.43 16.99 -15.72
CA PRO A 247 5.93 17.09 -14.35
C PRO A 247 4.96 17.76 -13.38
N ASP A 248 4.15 18.73 -13.84
CA ASP A 248 3.17 19.43 -12.99
C ASP A 248 1.94 18.59 -12.62
N ARG A 249 1.78 17.43 -13.24
CA ARG A 249 0.58 16.60 -13.12
C ARG A 249 0.84 15.22 -12.54
N CYS A 250 2.09 14.91 -12.23
CA CYS A 250 2.49 13.61 -11.68
C CYS A 250 2.98 13.75 -10.24
N MET A 251 2.91 12.66 -9.49
CA MET A 251 3.48 12.49 -8.15
C MET A 251 4.11 11.10 -8.06
N LEU A 252 5.00 10.88 -7.10
CA LEU A 252 5.58 9.56 -6.80
C LEU A 252 4.92 8.99 -5.55
N CYS A 253 4.70 7.66 -5.55
CA CYS A 253 4.14 6.98 -4.39
C CYS A 253 4.65 5.54 -4.26
N SER A 254 4.45 4.95 -3.10
CA SER A 254 4.81 3.56 -2.82
C SER A 254 3.62 2.60 -2.83
N ASP A 255 2.42 3.07 -2.54
CA ASP A 255 1.22 2.26 -2.42
C ASP A 255 1.42 1.11 -1.40
N ASP A 256 1.19 -0.15 -1.77
CA ASP A 256 1.42 -1.34 -0.96
C ASP A 256 2.91 -1.72 -0.94
N LYS A 257 3.65 -1.25 0.05
CA LYS A 257 5.08 -1.53 0.19
C LYS A 257 5.37 -2.37 1.44
N HIS A 258 5.84 -3.61 1.23
CA HIS A 258 6.21 -4.52 2.29
C HIS A 258 7.50 -4.10 3.03
N PRO A 259 7.68 -4.49 4.29
CA PRO A 259 8.77 -3.98 5.13
C PRO A 259 10.16 -4.37 4.63
N ASP A 260 10.32 -5.52 3.99
CA ASP A 260 11.60 -5.98 3.44
C ASP A 260 12.11 -5.11 2.29
N THR A 261 11.22 -4.51 1.50
CA THR A 261 11.56 -3.57 0.44
C THR A 261 11.63 -2.14 0.97
N LEU A 262 10.83 -1.77 1.97
CA LEU A 262 10.87 -0.46 2.60
C LEU A 262 12.21 -0.17 3.30
N VAL A 263 12.82 -1.15 3.96
CA VAL A 263 14.13 -0.98 4.59
C VAL A 263 15.28 -0.80 3.59
N LEU A 264 15.07 -1.09 2.31
CA LEU A 264 16.07 -0.97 1.25
C LEU A 264 15.95 0.34 0.47
N GLY A 265 14.79 0.98 0.45
CA GLY A 265 14.53 2.21 -0.28
C GLY A 265 13.04 2.56 -0.28
N HIS A 266 12.76 3.84 -0.43
CA HIS A 266 11.41 4.39 -0.47
C HIS A 266 11.26 5.31 -1.70
N ILE A 267 10.83 6.55 -1.53
CA ILE A 267 10.72 7.54 -2.62
C ILE A 267 12.10 7.89 -3.21
N ASP A 268 13.18 7.79 -2.42
CA ASP A 268 14.57 7.99 -2.90
C ASP A 268 14.94 7.04 -4.05
N ASP A 269 14.46 5.80 -4.04
CA ASP A 269 14.70 4.86 -5.14
C ASP A 269 14.05 5.34 -6.45
N LEU A 270 12.81 5.83 -6.40
CA LEU A 270 12.11 6.38 -7.56
C LEU A 270 12.80 7.65 -8.08
N VAL A 271 13.21 8.54 -7.17
CA VAL A 271 13.96 9.75 -7.50
C VAL A 271 15.28 9.40 -8.20
N ARG A 272 16.06 8.48 -7.63
CA ARG A 272 17.33 8.02 -8.22
C ARG A 272 17.11 7.42 -9.61
N ARG A 273 16.13 6.53 -9.76
CA ARG A 273 15.81 5.89 -11.05
C ARG A 273 15.36 6.91 -12.10
N ALA A 274 14.62 7.96 -11.72
CA ALA A 274 14.23 9.04 -12.62
C ALA A 274 15.48 9.85 -13.07
N LEU A 275 16.38 10.19 -12.16
CA LEU A 275 17.62 10.89 -12.48
C LEU A 275 18.57 10.03 -13.34
N ASP A 276 18.69 8.73 -13.05
CA ASP A 276 19.51 7.79 -13.83
C ASP A 276 19.01 7.62 -15.28
N ARG A 277 17.71 7.84 -15.53
CA ARG A 277 17.13 7.90 -16.87
C ARG A 277 17.48 9.19 -17.62
N GLY A 278 17.99 10.20 -16.93
CA GLY A 278 18.31 11.52 -17.48
C GLY A 278 17.19 12.55 -17.35
N SER A 279 16.17 12.31 -16.51
CA SER A 279 15.13 13.31 -16.21
C SER A 279 15.75 14.55 -15.55
N ASP A 280 15.20 15.73 -15.85
CA ASP A 280 15.65 16.99 -15.24
C ASP A 280 15.43 16.96 -13.72
N LEU A 281 16.43 17.40 -12.95
CA LEU A 281 16.37 17.39 -11.49
C LEU A 281 15.12 18.11 -10.95
N PHE A 282 14.78 19.25 -11.52
CA PHE A 282 13.65 20.04 -11.02
C PHE A 282 12.30 19.44 -11.39
N ASP A 283 12.21 18.70 -12.51
CA ASP A 283 11.02 17.91 -12.84
C ASP A 283 10.87 16.75 -11.85
N VAL A 284 11.96 16.08 -11.50
CA VAL A 284 11.96 15.02 -10.48
C VAL A 284 11.57 15.59 -9.11
N LEU A 285 12.13 16.74 -8.68
CA LEU A 285 11.74 17.40 -7.42
C LEU A 285 10.30 17.92 -7.45
N GLN A 286 9.80 18.31 -8.63
CA GLN A 286 8.41 18.70 -8.80
C GLN A 286 7.48 17.55 -8.45
N VAL A 287 7.72 16.36 -8.97
CA VAL A 287 6.85 15.18 -8.73
C VAL A 287 7.06 14.53 -7.36
N ALA A 288 8.28 14.58 -6.82
CA ALA A 288 8.61 13.94 -5.52
C ALA A 288 8.30 14.82 -4.30
N CYS A 289 8.20 16.15 -4.48
CA CYS A 289 8.08 17.07 -3.36
C CYS A 289 6.98 18.11 -3.58
N VAL A 290 7.07 18.90 -4.66
CA VAL A 290 6.24 20.10 -4.83
C VAL A 290 4.77 19.76 -5.06
N ASN A 291 4.50 18.81 -5.96
CA ASN A 291 3.13 18.45 -6.32
C ASN A 291 2.34 17.85 -5.16
N PRO A 292 2.85 16.84 -4.41
CA PRO A 292 2.10 16.31 -3.28
C PRO A 292 1.89 17.37 -2.19
N VAL A 293 2.91 18.19 -1.88
CA VAL A 293 2.78 19.28 -0.90
C VAL A 293 1.66 20.25 -1.28
N ARG A 294 1.60 20.66 -2.56
CA ARG A 294 0.59 21.62 -3.03
C ARG A 294 -0.80 21.00 -3.17
N HIS A 295 -0.88 19.76 -3.68
CA HIS A 295 -2.17 19.09 -3.92
C HIS A 295 -2.90 18.79 -2.61
N TYR A 296 -2.20 18.22 -1.64
CA TYR A 296 -2.77 17.85 -0.34
C TYR A 296 -2.59 18.94 0.73
N ARG A 297 -1.96 20.07 0.40
CA ARG A 297 -1.68 21.19 1.32
C ARG A 297 -0.92 20.74 2.57
N LEU A 298 0.12 19.92 2.36
CA LEU A 298 0.89 19.36 3.44
C LEU A 298 1.72 20.44 4.16
N PRO A 299 1.90 20.33 5.48
CA PRO A 299 2.73 21.26 6.25
C PRO A 299 4.24 20.94 6.08
N VAL A 300 4.69 20.73 4.85
CA VAL A 300 6.07 20.38 4.47
C VAL A 300 6.74 21.55 3.80
N GLY A 301 7.97 21.84 4.21
CA GLY A 301 8.76 22.94 3.62
C GLY A 301 9.32 22.60 2.24
N LEU A 302 9.39 23.62 1.38
CA LEU A 302 9.95 23.55 0.03
C LEU A 302 11.22 24.43 -0.10
N LEU A 303 12.00 24.50 0.95
CA LEU A 303 13.26 25.27 1.06
C LEU A 303 13.07 26.78 0.89
N GLN A 304 11.89 27.33 1.22
CA GLN A 304 11.68 28.77 1.19
C GLN A 304 11.87 29.41 2.58
N LEU A 305 12.16 30.68 2.61
CA LEU A 305 12.28 31.43 3.87
C LEU A 305 10.96 31.36 4.66
N GLY A 306 11.03 30.96 5.92
CA GLY A 306 9.87 30.79 6.80
C GLY A 306 9.19 29.43 6.72
N ASP A 307 9.54 28.58 5.74
CA ASP A 307 9.04 27.22 5.66
C ASP A 307 9.44 26.39 6.89
N PRO A 308 8.68 25.34 7.23
CA PRO A 308 9.21 24.24 8.03
C PRO A 308 10.55 23.76 7.47
N ALA A 309 11.50 23.49 8.33
CA ALA A 309 12.81 23.02 7.89
C ALA A 309 12.77 21.50 7.67
N ASP A 310 12.25 21.10 6.50
CA ASP A 310 12.13 19.71 6.02
C ASP A 310 13.01 19.54 4.79
N PHE A 311 14.19 18.98 4.97
CA PHE A 311 15.14 18.86 3.88
C PHE A 311 16.15 17.74 4.08
N LEU A 312 16.81 17.39 3.00
CA LEU A 312 17.86 16.38 2.95
C LEU A 312 19.21 17.04 2.71
N VAL A 313 20.25 16.48 3.29
CA VAL A 313 21.64 16.73 2.90
C VAL A 313 22.18 15.47 2.25
N VAL A 314 22.62 15.56 1.00
CA VAL A 314 23.16 14.43 0.23
C VAL A 314 24.59 14.72 -0.23
N ASP A 315 25.39 13.67 -0.44
CA ASP A 315 26.78 13.78 -0.90
C ASP A 315 26.83 14.30 -2.35
N ASP A 316 26.01 13.71 -3.21
CA ASP A 316 25.92 14.07 -4.63
C ASP A 316 24.54 13.72 -5.22
N LEU A 317 24.21 14.32 -6.37
CA LEU A 317 22.93 14.11 -7.03
C LEU A 317 22.84 12.79 -7.82
N LYS A 318 23.95 12.11 -8.06
CA LYS A 318 23.97 10.86 -8.83
C LYS A 318 23.69 9.66 -7.92
N SER A 319 24.44 9.53 -6.83
CA SER A 319 24.23 8.43 -5.87
C SER A 319 23.05 8.68 -4.96
N LEU A 320 22.66 9.95 -4.76
CA LEU A 320 21.65 10.37 -3.77
C LEU A 320 21.93 9.81 -2.37
N ARG A 321 23.21 9.66 -2.00
CA ARG A 321 23.54 9.18 -0.66
C ARG A 321 23.14 10.21 0.38
N ILE A 322 22.12 9.87 1.15
CA ILE A 322 21.57 10.74 2.18
C ILE A 322 22.47 10.73 3.41
N ARG A 323 23.01 11.92 3.76
CA ARG A 323 23.82 12.13 4.96
C ARG A 323 22.99 12.51 6.16
N ALA A 324 21.97 13.30 5.95
CA ALA A 324 21.03 13.69 6.99
C ALA A 324 19.65 13.98 6.44
N VAL A 325 18.65 13.72 7.26
CA VAL A 325 17.25 14.08 7.04
C VAL A 325 16.81 14.99 8.18
N ILE A 326 16.29 16.13 7.83
CA ILE A 326 15.81 17.14 8.75
C ILE A 326 14.29 17.22 8.62
N VAL A 327 13.58 17.14 9.75
CA VAL A 327 12.12 17.27 9.84
C VAL A 327 11.78 18.32 10.90
N ASP A 328 11.04 19.35 10.53
CA ASP A 328 10.73 20.48 11.40
C ASP A 328 11.98 21.05 12.13
N GLY A 329 13.13 21.06 11.43
CA GLY A 329 14.39 21.57 11.93
C GLY A 329 15.14 20.68 12.91
N ASP A 330 14.63 19.50 13.21
CA ASP A 330 15.32 18.48 13.99
C ASP A 330 15.99 17.44 13.07
N VAL A 331 17.15 16.92 13.48
CA VAL A 331 17.87 15.88 12.75
C VAL A 331 17.17 14.54 13.02
N ALA A 332 16.38 14.10 12.05
CA ALA A 332 15.57 12.88 12.15
C ALA A 332 16.36 11.61 11.86
N ALA A 333 17.31 11.68 10.92
CA ALA A 333 18.21 10.57 10.59
C ALA A 333 19.56 11.06 10.11
N THR A 334 20.61 10.26 10.32
CA THR A 334 21.94 10.45 9.74
C THR A 334 22.51 9.13 9.25
N ASP A 335 23.15 9.15 8.07
CA ASP A 335 23.82 7.99 7.47
C ASP A 335 22.98 6.70 7.50
N GLY A 336 21.67 6.82 7.21
CA GLY A 336 20.74 5.69 7.17
C GLY A 336 20.17 5.25 8.53
N VAL A 337 20.50 5.96 9.62
CA VAL A 337 20.04 5.63 10.98
C VAL A 337 19.02 6.66 11.45
N CYS A 338 17.80 6.22 11.75
CA CYS A 338 16.77 7.04 12.38
C CYS A 338 17.08 7.29 13.85
N HIS A 339 16.93 8.54 14.32
CA HIS A 339 17.16 8.95 15.69
C HIS A 339 15.91 8.97 16.57
N TRP A 340 14.73 8.83 15.98
CA TRP A 340 13.50 8.80 16.75
C TRP A 340 13.40 7.50 17.56
N PRO A 341 12.94 7.57 18.83
CA PRO A 341 12.78 6.38 19.65
C PRO A 341 11.69 5.48 19.08
N ARG A 342 11.84 4.17 19.29
CA ARG A 342 10.74 3.24 19.08
C ARG A 342 9.67 3.48 20.15
N LEU A 343 8.40 3.45 19.73
CA LEU A 343 7.26 3.64 20.61
C LEU A 343 6.50 2.33 20.75
N GLU A 344 6.11 2.00 21.98
CA GLU A 344 5.18 0.91 22.24
C GLU A 344 3.77 1.34 21.85
N CYS A 345 2.94 0.41 21.37
CA CYS A 345 1.56 0.64 20.99
C CYS A 345 0.64 -0.47 21.47
N ASP A 346 -0.63 -0.15 21.62
CA ASP A 346 -1.67 -1.14 21.87
C ASP A 346 -1.92 -2.00 20.61
N THR A 347 -2.49 -3.18 20.81
CA THR A 347 -2.76 -4.15 19.74
C THR A 347 -4.27 -4.41 19.59
N PRO A 348 -5.06 -3.41 19.15
CA PRO A 348 -6.48 -3.60 18.92
C PRO A 348 -6.71 -4.61 17.79
N ASN A 349 -7.71 -5.48 17.94
CA ASN A 349 -8.00 -6.50 16.94
C ASN A 349 -9.45 -6.98 17.00
N ALA A 350 -10.01 -7.33 15.83
CA ALA A 350 -11.28 -8.03 15.68
C ALA A 350 -11.03 -9.40 15.02
N PHE A 351 -11.16 -10.48 15.82
CA PHE A 351 -10.83 -11.82 15.35
C PHE A 351 -11.66 -12.88 16.10
N ALA A 352 -12.51 -13.61 15.37
CA ALA A 352 -13.43 -14.62 15.93
C ALA A 352 -13.30 -15.99 15.25
N ALA A 353 -12.45 -16.14 14.22
CA ALA A 353 -12.23 -17.43 13.56
C ALA A 353 -11.72 -18.49 14.55
N ARG A 354 -12.13 -19.73 14.35
CA ARG A 354 -11.71 -20.90 15.14
C ARG A 354 -10.88 -21.86 14.28
N PRO A 355 -10.04 -22.71 14.91
CA PRO A 355 -9.24 -23.70 14.19
C PRO A 355 -10.09 -24.53 13.23
N LYS A 356 -9.52 -24.82 12.05
CA LYS A 356 -10.15 -25.55 10.96
C LYS A 356 -9.50 -26.92 10.79
N ALA A 357 -10.31 -27.92 10.43
CA ALA A 357 -9.82 -29.25 10.10
C ALA A 357 -9.46 -29.34 8.60
N PRO A 358 -8.57 -30.26 8.20
CA PRO A 358 -8.26 -30.49 6.77
C PRO A 358 -9.51 -30.72 5.91
N ALA A 359 -10.54 -31.40 6.44
CA ALA A 359 -11.79 -31.67 5.73
C ALA A 359 -12.58 -30.41 5.36
N ASP A 360 -12.36 -29.28 6.07
CA ASP A 360 -13.02 -28.01 5.78
C ASP A 360 -12.50 -27.36 4.48
N PHE A 361 -11.31 -27.79 4.00
CA PHE A 361 -10.68 -27.28 2.79
C PHE A 361 -10.82 -28.23 1.58
N GLU A 362 -11.62 -29.28 1.69
CA GLU A 362 -11.87 -30.23 0.61
C GLU A 362 -13.05 -29.80 -0.26
N ILE A 363 -12.86 -29.83 -1.58
CA ILE A 363 -13.95 -29.60 -2.55
C ILE A 363 -14.57 -30.94 -2.90
N ARG A 364 -15.76 -31.22 -2.36
CA ARG A 364 -16.53 -32.45 -2.67
C ARG A 364 -17.31 -32.28 -3.95
N VAL A 365 -17.31 -33.31 -4.77
CA VAL A 365 -18.03 -33.35 -6.05
C VAL A 365 -19.33 -34.11 -5.87
N ALA A 366 -20.45 -33.42 -6.00
CA ALA A 366 -21.78 -34.04 -6.00
C ALA A 366 -21.96 -34.88 -7.29
N ASP A 367 -22.87 -35.86 -7.25
CA ASP A 367 -23.12 -36.71 -8.45
C ASP A 367 -23.55 -35.88 -9.67
N ALA A 368 -24.31 -34.81 -9.45
CA ALA A 368 -24.74 -33.87 -10.50
C ALA A 368 -23.60 -33.07 -11.15
N ASP A 369 -22.46 -32.95 -10.47
CA ASP A 369 -21.31 -32.17 -10.95
C ASP A 369 -20.19 -33.03 -11.55
N ARG A 370 -20.38 -34.36 -11.57
CA ARG A 370 -19.41 -35.29 -12.16
C ARG A 370 -19.24 -35.02 -13.64
N GLY A 371 -17.97 -34.84 -14.06
CA GLY A 371 -17.60 -34.57 -15.45
C GLY A 371 -17.75 -33.11 -15.89
N ARG A 372 -18.22 -32.21 -15.01
CA ARG A 372 -18.24 -30.77 -15.27
C ARG A 372 -16.84 -30.17 -15.11
N SER A 373 -16.60 -29.13 -15.88
CA SER A 373 -15.41 -28.29 -15.72
C SER A 373 -15.58 -27.31 -14.56
N VAL A 374 -14.47 -26.77 -14.09
CA VAL A 374 -14.44 -25.81 -12.96
C VAL A 374 -13.76 -24.51 -13.36
N ARG A 375 -14.18 -23.41 -12.73
CA ARG A 375 -13.52 -22.12 -12.84
C ARG A 375 -12.26 -22.09 -11.98
N VAL A 376 -11.21 -21.48 -12.51
CA VAL A 376 -9.90 -21.36 -11.87
C VAL A 376 -9.47 -19.90 -11.93
N ILE A 377 -8.99 -19.38 -10.81
CA ILE A 377 -8.34 -18.07 -10.73
C ILE A 377 -6.92 -18.20 -11.30
N GLU A 378 -6.52 -17.29 -12.17
CA GLU A 378 -5.14 -17.19 -12.66
C GLU A 378 -4.45 -16.02 -11.98
N ALA A 379 -3.48 -16.31 -11.10
CA ALA A 379 -2.63 -15.29 -10.51
C ALA A 379 -1.67 -14.74 -11.58
N LEU A 380 -1.46 -13.42 -11.58
CA LEU A 380 -0.55 -12.73 -12.48
C LEU A 380 0.55 -12.05 -11.64
N ASP A 381 1.81 -12.43 -11.89
CA ASP A 381 2.94 -11.89 -11.12
C ASP A 381 3.06 -10.37 -11.29
N GLY A 382 3.20 -9.67 -10.17
CA GLY A 382 3.32 -8.21 -10.15
C GLY A 382 2.05 -7.42 -10.49
N GLN A 383 0.87 -8.11 -10.54
CA GLN A 383 -0.42 -7.49 -10.86
C GLN A 383 -1.43 -7.69 -9.72
N ILE A 384 -2.35 -6.74 -9.59
CA ILE A 384 -3.52 -6.87 -8.70
C ILE A 384 -4.72 -7.52 -9.41
N VAL A 385 -4.76 -7.42 -10.74
CA VAL A 385 -5.76 -8.10 -11.58
C VAL A 385 -5.46 -9.60 -11.65
N THR A 386 -6.49 -10.39 -11.92
CA THR A 386 -6.37 -11.84 -12.16
C THR A 386 -6.91 -12.21 -13.52
N GLY A 387 -6.48 -13.35 -14.03
CA GLY A 387 -7.16 -14.03 -15.13
C GLY A 387 -8.22 -15.00 -14.62
N GLN A 388 -8.91 -15.62 -15.56
CA GLN A 388 -9.79 -16.77 -15.31
C GLN A 388 -9.62 -17.85 -16.37
N ALA A 389 -9.71 -19.09 -15.94
CA ALA A 389 -9.69 -20.26 -16.83
C ALA A 389 -10.81 -21.23 -16.46
N VAL A 390 -11.09 -22.13 -17.39
CA VAL A 390 -11.99 -23.28 -17.16
C VAL A 390 -11.19 -24.55 -17.45
N VAL A 391 -11.17 -25.47 -16.48
CA VAL A 391 -10.40 -26.72 -16.59
C VAL A 391 -11.27 -27.91 -16.18
N THR A 392 -10.93 -29.11 -16.67
CA THR A 392 -11.47 -30.36 -16.15
C THR A 392 -10.66 -30.76 -14.91
N PRO A 393 -11.26 -30.79 -13.71
CA PRO A 393 -10.53 -31.07 -12.49
C PRO A 393 -10.16 -32.54 -12.35
N ARG A 394 -9.04 -32.82 -11.70
CA ARG A 394 -8.70 -34.17 -11.24
C ARG A 394 -9.58 -34.53 -10.02
N ILE A 395 -10.26 -35.68 -10.09
CA ILE A 395 -11.16 -36.13 -9.02
C ILE A 395 -10.64 -37.46 -8.47
N GLU A 396 -10.46 -37.52 -7.15
CA GLU A 396 -10.09 -38.74 -6.43
C GLU A 396 -11.00 -38.89 -5.19
N GLY A 397 -11.57 -40.09 -5.00
CA GLY A 397 -12.45 -40.36 -3.84
C GLY A 397 -13.66 -39.41 -3.75
N GLY A 398 -14.17 -38.91 -4.88
CA GLY A 398 -15.29 -37.95 -4.90
C GLY A 398 -14.90 -36.51 -4.50
N ARG A 399 -13.62 -36.16 -4.56
CA ARG A 399 -13.09 -34.84 -4.23
C ARG A 399 -12.20 -34.32 -5.35
N ILE A 400 -12.26 -33.02 -5.58
CA ILE A 400 -11.25 -32.36 -6.43
C ILE A 400 -9.92 -32.34 -5.67
N VAL A 401 -8.87 -32.81 -6.32
CA VAL A 401 -7.51 -32.77 -5.80
C VAL A 401 -6.63 -31.83 -6.63
N PRO A 402 -5.63 -31.17 -6.02
CA PRO A 402 -4.65 -30.37 -6.73
C PRO A 402 -3.95 -31.18 -7.83
N ASP A 403 -3.64 -30.51 -8.93
CA ASP A 403 -2.75 -31.02 -9.98
C ASP A 403 -1.49 -30.17 -10.02
N LEU A 404 -0.50 -30.59 -9.25
CA LEU A 404 0.75 -29.85 -9.09
C LEU A 404 1.57 -29.78 -10.39
N ALA A 405 1.39 -30.75 -11.31
CA ALA A 405 2.06 -30.73 -12.61
C ALA A 405 1.48 -29.63 -13.52
N ALA A 406 0.18 -29.36 -13.39
CA ALA A 406 -0.52 -28.27 -14.10
C ALA A 406 -0.54 -26.95 -13.31
N ASP A 407 0.20 -26.85 -12.19
CA ASP A 407 0.18 -25.73 -11.24
C ASP A 407 -1.26 -25.36 -10.80
N LEU A 408 -2.09 -26.37 -10.55
CA LEU A 408 -3.45 -26.20 -10.08
C LEU A 408 -3.54 -26.52 -8.58
N LEU A 409 -3.72 -25.47 -7.77
CA LEU A 409 -3.68 -25.51 -6.33
C LEU A 409 -5.04 -25.22 -5.71
N LEU A 410 -5.23 -25.61 -4.45
CA LEU A 410 -6.36 -25.14 -3.65
C LEU A 410 -6.08 -23.71 -3.15
N ILE A 411 -7.11 -22.86 -3.22
CA ILE A 411 -7.15 -21.55 -2.55
C ILE A 411 -8.37 -21.50 -1.64
N ALA A 412 -8.21 -20.88 -0.47
CA ALA A 412 -9.29 -20.76 0.50
C ALA A 412 -9.36 -19.36 1.10
N VAL A 413 -10.58 -18.93 1.43
CA VAL A 413 -10.85 -17.74 2.25
C VAL A 413 -11.62 -18.16 3.48
N VAL A 414 -11.09 -17.82 4.66
CA VAL A 414 -11.69 -18.10 5.96
C VAL A 414 -12.18 -16.79 6.57
N ASP A 415 -13.49 -16.72 6.86
CA ASP A 415 -14.07 -15.57 7.55
C ASP A 415 -13.41 -15.41 8.94
N ARG A 416 -12.70 -14.29 9.15
CA ARG A 416 -12.04 -14.04 10.44
C ARG A 416 -12.96 -13.41 11.48
N TYR A 417 -14.10 -12.88 11.05
CA TYR A 417 -15.06 -12.16 11.91
C TYR A 417 -16.15 -13.08 12.48
N ALA A 418 -16.30 -14.28 11.90
CA ALA A 418 -17.26 -15.28 12.36
C ALA A 418 -16.73 -16.70 12.15
N ASP A 419 -17.20 -17.65 13.00
CA ASP A 419 -16.90 -19.07 12.81
C ASP A 419 -17.80 -19.66 11.72
N ARG A 420 -17.30 -19.70 10.48
CA ARG A 420 -17.98 -20.20 9.28
C ARG A 420 -17.12 -21.22 8.54
N PRO A 421 -17.73 -22.09 7.71
CA PRO A 421 -16.98 -22.90 6.77
C PRO A 421 -16.15 -22.01 5.80
N PRO A 422 -14.92 -22.40 5.45
CA PRO A 422 -14.14 -21.70 4.45
C PRO A 422 -14.80 -21.74 3.07
N ALA A 423 -14.64 -20.66 2.29
CA ALA A 423 -14.82 -20.73 0.84
C ALA A 423 -13.55 -21.34 0.22
N VAL A 424 -13.72 -22.35 -0.64
CA VAL A 424 -12.60 -23.05 -1.29
C VAL A 424 -12.79 -23.08 -2.80
N ALA A 425 -11.72 -22.79 -3.54
CA ALA A 425 -11.69 -22.81 -4.99
C ALA A 425 -10.33 -23.31 -5.50
N LEU A 426 -10.08 -23.11 -6.80
CA LEU A 426 -8.82 -23.46 -7.45
C LEU A 426 -8.13 -22.20 -7.98
N VAL A 427 -6.81 -22.21 -7.86
CA VAL A 427 -5.94 -21.14 -8.38
C VAL A 427 -4.74 -21.77 -9.09
N ARG A 428 -4.17 -21.08 -10.09
CA ARG A 428 -2.92 -21.44 -10.74
C ARG A 428 -1.95 -20.27 -10.83
N HIS A 429 -0.71 -20.58 -11.18
CA HIS A 429 0.44 -19.68 -11.30
C HIS A 429 1.07 -19.24 -9.97
N PHE A 430 0.75 -19.93 -8.85
CA PHE A 430 1.49 -19.77 -7.61
C PHE A 430 2.79 -20.59 -7.57
N GLY A 431 2.84 -21.72 -8.28
CA GLY A 431 4.02 -22.56 -8.44
C GLY A 431 4.37 -23.43 -7.25
N LEU A 432 3.56 -23.44 -6.18
CA LEU A 432 3.83 -24.31 -5.02
C LEU A 432 3.78 -25.79 -5.43
N THR A 433 4.84 -26.52 -5.14
CA THR A 433 4.92 -27.97 -5.39
C THR A 433 4.64 -28.79 -4.13
N ARG A 434 4.59 -28.15 -2.96
CA ARG A 434 4.30 -28.72 -1.63
C ARG A 434 3.99 -27.60 -0.65
N GLY A 435 3.41 -27.96 0.50
CA GLY A 435 3.14 -27.02 1.58
C GLY A 435 2.04 -26.01 1.28
N ALA A 436 1.96 -24.96 2.07
CA ALA A 436 0.97 -23.89 1.95
C ALA A 436 1.48 -22.58 2.53
N ILE A 437 0.90 -21.46 2.09
CA ILE A 437 1.03 -20.13 2.69
C ILE A 437 -0.35 -19.60 3.05
N ALA A 438 -0.44 -18.81 4.13
CA ALA A 438 -1.66 -18.12 4.54
C ALA A 438 -1.36 -16.72 5.09
N SER A 439 -2.34 -15.83 4.99
CA SER A 439 -2.24 -14.44 5.43
C SER A 439 -3.58 -13.92 5.92
N SER A 440 -3.57 -13.12 7.00
CA SER A 440 -4.69 -12.26 7.38
C SER A 440 -4.63 -10.87 6.73
N VAL A 441 -3.55 -10.57 6.01
CA VAL A 441 -3.48 -9.43 5.10
C VAL A 441 -4.07 -9.89 3.76
N ALA A 442 -5.31 -9.49 3.50
CA ALA A 442 -6.09 -9.93 2.33
C ALA A 442 -7.06 -8.81 1.93
N HIS A 443 -6.65 -8.04 0.96
CA HIS A 443 -7.34 -6.82 0.51
C HIS A 443 -8.78 -7.10 0.09
N ASP A 444 -9.79 -6.27 0.54
CA ASP A 444 -9.61 -5.24 1.59
C ASP A 444 -10.24 -5.68 2.90
N SER A 445 -11.11 -6.70 2.87
CA SER A 445 -11.85 -7.16 4.06
C SER A 445 -10.99 -7.94 5.07
N HIS A 446 -9.76 -8.27 4.71
CA HIS A 446 -8.76 -8.91 5.56
C HIS A 446 -9.23 -10.20 6.23
N ASN A 447 -10.02 -11.00 5.52
CA ASN A 447 -10.25 -12.39 5.87
C ASN A 447 -8.95 -13.19 5.72
N ILE A 448 -8.86 -14.39 6.28
CA ILE A 448 -7.66 -15.20 6.10
C ILE A 448 -7.72 -15.83 4.71
N VAL A 449 -6.73 -15.53 3.86
CA VAL A 449 -6.56 -16.16 2.56
C VAL A 449 -5.40 -17.15 2.60
N ALA A 450 -5.55 -18.32 1.96
CA ALA A 450 -4.51 -19.36 1.94
C ALA A 450 -4.46 -20.07 0.60
N VAL A 451 -3.26 -20.48 0.18
CA VAL A 451 -3.03 -21.31 -1.01
C VAL A 451 -2.08 -22.45 -0.64
N GLY A 452 -2.33 -23.66 -1.18
CA GLY A 452 -1.47 -24.79 -0.86
C GLY A 452 -1.70 -26.01 -1.73
N ALA A 453 -0.73 -26.92 -1.61
CA ALA A 453 -0.67 -28.18 -2.34
C ALA A 453 -1.62 -29.24 -1.78
N THR A 454 -1.99 -29.16 -0.50
CA THR A 454 -2.94 -30.09 0.14
C THR A 454 -3.87 -29.36 1.11
N ALA A 455 -5.06 -29.91 1.35
CA ALA A 455 -5.99 -29.42 2.37
C ALA A 455 -5.39 -29.45 3.78
N ALA A 456 -4.52 -30.41 4.07
CA ALA A 456 -3.85 -30.53 5.36
C ALA A 456 -2.84 -29.39 5.59
N ASP A 457 -2.05 -29.05 4.57
CA ASP A 457 -1.09 -27.95 4.66
C ASP A 457 -1.81 -26.60 4.80
N ILE A 458 -2.90 -26.39 4.03
CA ILE A 458 -3.74 -25.19 4.15
C ILE A 458 -4.31 -25.06 5.56
N ALA A 459 -4.88 -26.17 6.11
CA ALA A 459 -5.43 -26.17 7.47
C ALA A 459 -4.35 -25.77 8.50
N ARG A 460 -3.14 -26.30 8.37
CA ARG A 460 -2.06 -25.97 9.30
C ARG A 460 -1.60 -24.51 9.15
N ALA A 461 -1.41 -24.01 7.91
CA ALA A 461 -1.04 -22.63 7.66
C ALA A 461 -2.11 -21.65 8.19
N VAL A 462 -3.38 -21.89 7.93
CA VAL A 462 -4.52 -21.11 8.44
C VAL A 462 -4.54 -21.14 9.98
N ASN A 463 -4.37 -22.31 10.59
CA ASN A 463 -4.43 -22.42 12.05
C ASN A 463 -3.28 -21.67 12.75
N LEU A 464 -2.09 -21.56 12.15
CA LEU A 464 -1.03 -20.70 12.67
C LEU A 464 -1.46 -19.21 12.71
N VAL A 465 -2.15 -18.73 11.67
CA VAL A 465 -2.70 -17.37 11.62
C VAL A 465 -3.81 -17.20 12.68
N ILE A 466 -4.64 -18.21 12.88
CA ILE A 466 -5.71 -18.19 13.90
C ILE A 466 -5.11 -18.18 15.31
N GLU A 467 -4.11 -19.00 15.58
CA GLU A 467 -3.40 -19.09 16.88
C GLU A 467 -2.82 -17.73 17.30
N THR A 468 -2.28 -16.97 16.36
CA THR A 468 -1.72 -15.63 16.60
C THR A 468 -2.74 -14.49 16.43
N ARG A 469 -3.98 -14.81 16.08
CA ARG A 469 -5.06 -13.84 15.80
C ARG A 469 -4.68 -12.82 14.71
N GLY A 470 -3.97 -13.29 13.67
CA GLY A 470 -3.47 -12.52 12.55
C GLY A 470 -1.98 -12.73 12.32
N GLY A 471 -1.58 -12.74 11.06
CA GLY A 471 -0.20 -12.96 10.67
C GLY A 471 -0.07 -13.49 9.25
N LEU A 472 1.19 -13.71 8.86
CA LEU A 472 1.59 -14.41 7.66
C LEU A 472 2.27 -15.72 8.04
N SER A 473 1.83 -16.82 7.45
CA SER A 473 2.38 -18.15 7.74
C SER A 473 2.79 -18.90 6.49
N ALA A 474 3.76 -19.80 6.65
CA ALA A 474 4.15 -20.76 5.64
C ALA A 474 4.47 -22.10 6.29
N VAL A 475 4.00 -23.20 5.70
CA VAL A 475 4.22 -24.56 6.19
C VAL A 475 4.68 -25.47 5.06
N GLY A 476 5.59 -26.38 5.33
CA GLY A 476 6.11 -27.37 4.38
C GLY A 476 7.47 -27.91 4.82
N ASP A 477 7.90 -29.02 4.24
CA ASP A 477 9.19 -29.68 4.54
C ASP A 477 9.42 -29.92 6.05
N GLY A 478 8.35 -30.19 6.82
CA GLY A 478 8.42 -30.38 8.28
C GLY A 478 8.71 -29.09 9.06
N ARG A 479 8.63 -27.91 8.44
CA ARG A 479 8.84 -26.59 9.05
C ARG A 479 7.57 -25.76 9.03
N GLU A 480 7.46 -24.89 10.01
CA GLU A 480 6.38 -23.92 10.17
C GLU A 480 6.98 -22.55 10.48
N LEU A 481 6.58 -21.55 9.73
CA LEU A 481 6.96 -20.17 9.96
C LEU A 481 5.72 -19.31 10.15
N ILE A 482 5.80 -18.36 11.08
CA ILE A 482 4.74 -17.36 11.34
C ILE A 482 5.37 -16.00 11.62
N LEU A 483 4.81 -14.95 11.03
CA LEU A 483 5.00 -13.56 11.44
C LEU A 483 3.69 -13.09 12.06
N PRO A 484 3.61 -12.98 13.40
CA PRO A 484 2.40 -12.49 14.07
C PRO A 484 2.15 -11.02 13.77
N LEU A 485 0.88 -10.68 13.53
CA LEU A 485 0.40 -9.33 13.28
C LEU A 485 -0.75 -9.00 14.25
N PRO A 486 -0.45 -8.73 15.54
CA PRO A 486 -1.47 -8.58 16.58
C PRO A 486 -2.32 -7.32 16.41
N ILE A 487 -1.83 -6.29 15.72
CA ILE A 487 -2.56 -5.05 15.49
C ILE A 487 -3.48 -5.25 14.28
N ALA A 488 -4.76 -5.38 14.53
CA ALA A 488 -5.80 -5.59 13.53
C ALA A 488 -5.57 -6.82 12.61
N GLY A 489 -4.64 -7.72 12.95
CA GLY A 489 -4.18 -8.79 12.05
C GLY A 489 -3.43 -8.30 10.84
N LEU A 490 -2.96 -7.07 10.84
CA LEU A 490 -2.33 -6.36 9.71
C LEU A 490 -0.90 -5.91 10.04
N MET A 491 -0.64 -5.50 11.28
CA MET A 491 0.62 -4.89 11.69
C MET A 491 1.19 -5.59 12.92
N SER A 492 2.52 -5.59 12.99
CA SER A 492 3.30 -6.14 14.10
C SER A 492 3.62 -5.05 15.13
N ASP A 493 3.70 -5.44 16.39
CA ASP A 493 4.18 -4.63 17.50
C ASP A 493 5.71 -4.71 17.68
N ARG A 494 6.43 -5.38 16.76
CA ARG A 494 7.87 -5.57 16.81
C ARG A 494 8.63 -4.46 16.10
N PRO A 495 9.97 -4.33 16.31
CA PRO A 495 10.81 -3.43 15.54
C PRO A 495 10.68 -3.68 14.02
N GLY A 496 10.55 -2.62 13.23
CA GLY A 496 10.33 -2.75 11.78
C GLY A 496 11.43 -3.50 11.04
N THR A 497 12.68 -3.38 11.47
CA THR A 497 13.81 -4.16 10.91
C THR A 497 13.70 -5.66 11.23
N GLU A 498 13.16 -6.03 12.40
CA GLU A 498 12.88 -7.42 12.75
C GLU A 498 11.72 -7.97 11.91
N VAL A 499 10.65 -7.17 11.74
CA VAL A 499 9.51 -7.50 10.88
C VAL A 499 9.96 -7.71 9.44
N ALA A 500 10.80 -6.82 8.90
CA ALA A 500 11.37 -6.94 7.56
C ALA A 500 12.19 -8.22 7.39
N ALA A 501 13.06 -8.54 8.35
CA ALA A 501 13.87 -9.75 8.32
C ALA A 501 13.00 -11.02 8.37
N ARG A 502 11.96 -11.03 9.20
CA ARG A 502 11.04 -12.16 9.33
C ARG A 502 10.16 -12.32 8.09
N TYR A 503 9.69 -11.22 7.51
CA TYR A 503 8.97 -11.25 6.23
C TYR A 503 9.85 -11.81 5.11
N ALA A 504 11.10 -11.35 4.99
CA ALA A 504 12.05 -11.85 4.00
C ALA A 504 12.37 -13.35 4.19
N GLU A 505 12.34 -13.86 5.43
CA GLU A 505 12.46 -15.29 5.70
C GLU A 505 11.26 -16.07 5.18
N LEU A 506 10.04 -15.59 5.45
CA LEU A 506 8.78 -16.17 4.96
C LEU A 506 8.71 -16.19 3.44
N ASP A 507 9.06 -15.07 2.79
CA ASP A 507 9.10 -14.95 1.32
C ASP A 507 10.05 -15.97 0.70
N ARG A 508 11.28 -16.06 1.23
CA ARG A 508 12.26 -17.06 0.79
C ARG A 508 11.78 -18.50 1.01
N PHE A 509 11.09 -18.75 2.11
CA PHE A 509 10.56 -20.08 2.39
C PHE A 509 9.43 -20.44 1.43
N ALA A 510 8.49 -19.53 1.14
CA ALA A 510 7.44 -19.72 0.14
C ALA A 510 8.02 -20.01 -1.26
N LYS A 511 9.08 -19.29 -1.65
CA LYS A 511 9.83 -19.54 -2.89
C LYS A 511 10.52 -20.90 -2.86
N GLY A 512 11.05 -21.33 -1.72
CA GLY A 512 11.62 -22.66 -1.49
C GLY A 512 10.60 -23.79 -1.62
N LEU A 513 9.30 -23.54 -1.35
CA LEU A 513 8.21 -24.48 -1.56
C LEU A 513 7.80 -24.59 -3.05
N GLY A 514 8.38 -23.76 -3.93
CA GLY A 514 8.18 -23.81 -5.38
C GLY A 514 7.62 -22.52 -5.99
N SER A 515 7.18 -21.54 -5.20
CA SER A 515 6.62 -20.31 -5.74
C SER A 515 7.63 -19.56 -6.61
N ARG A 516 7.16 -19.12 -7.80
CA ARG A 516 7.94 -18.33 -8.75
C ARG A 516 7.55 -16.85 -8.75
N LEU A 517 6.55 -16.49 -7.95
CA LEU A 517 6.06 -15.11 -7.83
C LEU A 517 7.13 -14.22 -7.19
N ALA A 518 7.23 -13.00 -7.65
CA ALA A 518 8.14 -11.99 -7.08
C ALA A 518 7.79 -11.70 -5.61
N ALA A 519 6.48 -11.61 -5.28
CA ALA A 519 5.96 -11.36 -3.95
C ALA A 519 4.74 -12.27 -3.66
N PRO A 520 4.93 -13.55 -3.30
CA PRO A 520 3.85 -14.53 -3.18
C PRO A 520 2.78 -14.15 -2.15
N PHE A 521 3.13 -13.53 -1.03
CA PHE A 521 2.15 -13.09 -0.02
C PHE A 521 1.34 -11.86 -0.50
N MET A 522 1.97 -10.92 -1.22
CA MET A 522 1.27 -9.80 -1.80
C MET A 522 0.31 -10.27 -2.90
N THR A 523 0.75 -11.15 -3.79
CA THR A 523 -0.13 -11.74 -4.81
C THR A 523 -1.30 -12.48 -4.16
N LEU A 524 -1.06 -13.23 -3.07
CA LEU A 524 -2.12 -13.92 -2.33
C LEU A 524 -3.15 -12.94 -1.74
N ALA A 525 -2.68 -11.80 -1.22
CA ALA A 525 -3.55 -10.80 -0.61
C ALA A 525 -4.60 -10.22 -1.57
N PHE A 526 -4.28 -10.11 -2.87
CA PHE A 526 -5.20 -9.60 -3.88
C PHE A 526 -6.14 -10.67 -4.49
N MET A 527 -6.02 -11.93 -4.12
CA MET A 527 -6.91 -12.98 -4.65
C MET A 527 -8.35 -12.86 -4.14
N SER A 528 -8.58 -12.06 -3.08
CA SER A 528 -9.89 -11.86 -2.46
C SER A 528 -10.49 -10.46 -2.67
N LEU A 529 -9.86 -9.57 -3.43
CA LEU A 529 -10.34 -8.20 -3.67
C LEU A 529 -11.42 -8.15 -4.75
N LEU A 530 -12.69 -8.04 -4.34
CA LEU A 530 -13.86 -8.23 -5.22
C LEU A 530 -14.19 -7.03 -6.15
N VAL A 531 -13.42 -5.94 -6.10
CA VAL A 531 -13.57 -4.78 -7.02
C VAL A 531 -12.58 -4.82 -8.19
N ILE A 532 -11.58 -5.70 -8.14
CA ILE A 532 -10.52 -5.79 -9.15
C ILE A 532 -10.73 -7.01 -10.05
N PRO A 533 -10.81 -6.84 -11.40
CA PRO A 533 -11.01 -7.96 -12.35
C PRO A 533 -9.92 -9.05 -12.26
N ALA A 534 -10.20 -10.30 -12.72
CA ALA A 534 -11.46 -10.77 -13.29
C ALA A 534 -12.23 -11.68 -12.31
N LEU A 535 -11.66 -12.84 -11.91
CA LEU A 535 -12.26 -13.83 -11.01
C LEU A 535 -11.56 -13.78 -9.66
N LYS A 536 -12.32 -13.65 -8.58
CA LYS A 536 -11.81 -13.56 -7.20
C LYS A 536 -12.50 -14.57 -6.29
N LEU A 537 -11.92 -14.83 -5.12
CA LEU A 537 -12.53 -15.67 -4.09
C LEU A 537 -12.87 -14.81 -2.87
N GLY A 538 -14.15 -14.57 -2.65
CA GLY A 538 -14.65 -13.96 -1.42
C GLY A 538 -15.00 -15.01 -0.36
N PRO A 539 -15.40 -14.58 0.85
CA PRO A 539 -15.80 -15.49 1.93
C PRO A 539 -17.06 -16.30 1.63
N ASP A 540 -17.85 -15.89 0.64
CA ASP A 540 -19.06 -16.60 0.19
C ASP A 540 -18.86 -17.39 -1.11
N GLY A 541 -17.63 -17.47 -1.65
CA GLY A 541 -17.31 -18.23 -2.85
C GLY A 541 -16.69 -17.38 -3.97
N LEU A 542 -16.65 -17.96 -5.18
CA LEU A 542 -16.12 -17.29 -6.37
C LEU A 542 -17.00 -16.09 -6.77
N PHE A 543 -16.34 -15.02 -7.21
CA PHE A 543 -16.97 -13.79 -7.64
C PHE A 543 -16.42 -13.36 -9.01
N ASP A 544 -17.31 -13.20 -9.97
CA ASP A 544 -17.01 -12.64 -11.29
C ASP A 544 -17.14 -11.11 -11.19
N VAL A 545 -16.01 -10.42 -11.22
CA VAL A 545 -15.96 -8.97 -11.02
C VAL A 545 -16.55 -8.22 -12.23
N ALA A 546 -16.37 -8.73 -13.44
CA ALA A 546 -16.93 -8.10 -14.65
C ALA A 546 -18.46 -8.17 -14.66
N ALA A 547 -19.02 -9.30 -14.23
CA ALA A 547 -20.47 -9.47 -14.07
C ALA A 547 -21.00 -8.91 -12.72
N PHE A 548 -20.11 -8.51 -11.81
CA PHE A 548 -20.34 -8.02 -10.46
C PHE A 548 -21.29 -8.91 -9.65
N ARG A 549 -21.03 -10.22 -9.66
CA ARG A 549 -21.89 -11.21 -8.97
C ARG A 549 -21.14 -12.47 -8.55
N PRO A 550 -21.64 -13.18 -7.51
CA PRO A 550 -21.19 -14.53 -7.20
C PRO A 550 -21.42 -15.49 -8.37
N VAL A 551 -20.50 -16.45 -8.54
CA VAL A 551 -20.57 -17.50 -9.56
C VAL A 551 -20.27 -18.87 -8.97
N SER A 552 -20.85 -19.93 -9.56
CA SER A 552 -20.56 -21.31 -9.17
C SER A 552 -19.11 -21.69 -9.52
N LEU A 553 -18.50 -22.58 -8.71
CA LEU A 553 -17.23 -23.22 -9.06
C LEU A 553 -17.36 -24.05 -10.34
N PHE A 554 -18.44 -24.83 -10.45
CA PHE A 554 -18.70 -25.66 -11.62
C PHE A 554 -19.31 -24.83 -12.75
N THR A 555 -18.82 -25.06 -13.98
CA THR A 555 -19.40 -24.46 -15.19
C THR A 555 -20.56 -25.29 -15.71
N ASP A 556 -21.43 -24.69 -16.48
CA ASP A 556 -22.57 -25.39 -17.12
C ASP A 556 -22.08 -26.37 -18.19
#